data_97f769e8bc51b4a52be11d922e710470
#
_entry.id   97f769e8bc51b4a52be11d922e710470
#
_cell.length_a   1.000
_cell.length_b   1.000
_cell.length_c   1.000
_cell.angle_alpha   90.00
_cell.angle_beta   90.00
_cell.angle_gamma   90.00
#
_symmetry.space_group_name_H-M   'P 1'
#
loop_
_entity.id
_entity.type
_entity.pdbx_description
1 polymer ?
#
loop_
_entity_poly.entity_id
_entity_poly.type
_entity_poly.pdbx_seq_one_letter_code
_entity_poly.pdbx_strand_id
1 'polypeptide(L)'
;MTLALRHLVERRGWRGPVVRTVSTTRMIDRLAQRYHLPVYETPVGFNYIADYMLKEDVLIGGEESGGISIRGHIPEGDGILMGLLLIEIIAVSGSSLADLVDDIHSQVGPAFYQRNDLRLVRPVAKEQMKQHLLDSAPADIAGETVVQISTIDGVKYILADDSWLLIRPSGTEPVLRVYAEGRTPEMVKAMMNYGERVAASVT
;
A
#
# COMPACT_ATOMS: atom_id res chain seq x y z
N MET A 1 8.73 -3.11 4.11
CA MET A 1 7.90 -2.88 5.30
C MET A 1 7.42 -4.19 5.95
N THR A 2 6.79 -5.13 5.25
CA THR A 2 6.24 -6.38 5.82
C THR A 2 7.28 -7.24 6.55
N LEU A 3 8.46 -7.46 5.96
CA LEU A 3 9.57 -8.17 6.61
C LEU A 3 10.07 -7.44 7.87
N ALA A 4 10.14 -6.10 7.81
CA ALA A 4 10.53 -5.29 8.96
C ALA A 4 9.50 -5.41 10.10
N LEU A 5 8.21 -5.32 9.79
CA LEU A 5 7.14 -5.52 10.78
C LEU A 5 7.27 -6.88 11.47
N ARG A 6 7.43 -7.97 10.70
CA ARG A 6 7.63 -9.31 11.25
C ARG A 6 8.85 -9.37 12.18
N HIS A 7 9.97 -8.84 11.73
CA HIS A 7 11.20 -8.85 12.51
C HIS A 7 11.06 -8.09 13.85
N LEU A 8 10.47 -6.89 13.81
CA LEU A 8 10.24 -6.09 15.01
C LEU A 8 9.33 -6.81 16.01
N VAL A 9 8.29 -7.51 15.52
CA VAL A 9 7.35 -8.24 16.36
C VAL A 9 7.96 -9.54 16.88
N GLU A 10 8.51 -10.39 16.03
CA GLU A 10 8.92 -11.75 16.40
C GLU A 10 10.30 -11.80 17.07
N ARG A 11 11.25 -10.94 16.62
CA ARG A 11 12.62 -10.96 17.13
C ARG A 11 12.88 -9.95 18.23
N ARG A 12 12.30 -8.75 18.10
CA ARG A 12 12.47 -7.69 19.11
C ARG A 12 11.34 -7.65 20.15
N GLY A 13 10.26 -8.42 19.96
CA GLY A 13 9.11 -8.46 20.86
C GLY A 13 8.30 -7.15 20.89
N TRP A 14 8.51 -6.26 19.94
CA TRP A 14 7.87 -4.96 19.93
C TRP A 14 6.40 -5.08 19.53
N ARG A 15 5.55 -4.21 20.09
CA ARG A 15 4.12 -4.11 19.80
C ARG A 15 3.74 -2.65 19.67
N GLY A 16 2.76 -2.34 18.85
CA GLY A 16 2.24 -0.99 18.65
C GLY A 16 1.51 -0.85 17.32
N PRO A 17 0.87 0.29 17.07
CA PRO A 17 0.20 0.58 15.83
C PRO A 17 1.13 0.51 14.62
N VAL A 18 0.57 0.11 13.49
CA VAL A 18 1.21 0.14 12.17
C VAL A 18 0.50 1.22 11.35
N VAL A 19 1.27 2.10 10.71
CA VAL A 19 0.71 3.15 9.87
C VAL A 19 1.18 2.95 8.42
N ARG A 20 0.26 2.95 7.48
CA ARG A 20 0.57 2.82 6.06
C ARG A 20 -0.27 3.74 5.19
N THR A 21 0.25 4.10 4.03
CA THR A 21 -0.53 4.85 3.06
C THR A 21 -1.51 3.96 2.30
N VAL A 22 -2.52 4.58 1.70
CA VAL A 22 -3.57 3.92 0.92
C VAL A 22 -3.03 3.10 -0.27
N SER A 23 -1.84 3.44 -0.79
CA SER A 23 -1.16 2.72 -1.88
C SER A 23 -0.25 1.57 -1.42
N THR A 24 -0.06 1.40 -0.11
CA THR A 24 0.83 0.37 0.44
C THR A 24 0.13 -1.00 0.49
N THR A 25 0.90 -2.06 0.39
CA THR A 25 0.41 -3.45 0.35
C THR A 25 -0.47 -3.83 1.54
N ARG A 26 -1.55 -4.55 1.30
CA ARG A 26 -2.41 -5.13 2.33
C ARG A 26 -1.84 -6.39 3.00
N MET A 27 -0.69 -6.89 2.55
CA MET A 27 0.06 -7.90 3.31
C MET A 27 0.37 -7.40 4.74
N ILE A 28 0.55 -6.09 4.91
CA ILE A 28 0.78 -5.46 6.21
C ILE A 28 -0.43 -5.63 7.11
N ASP A 29 -1.64 -5.39 6.58
CA ASP A 29 -2.89 -5.54 7.33
C ASP A 29 -3.08 -6.99 7.78
N ARG A 30 -2.87 -7.93 6.87
CA ARG A 30 -2.99 -9.37 7.16
C ARG A 30 -1.98 -9.84 8.19
N LEU A 31 -0.74 -9.36 8.09
CA LEU A 31 0.30 -9.69 9.08
C LEU A 31 0.03 -9.04 10.44
N ALA A 32 -0.37 -7.75 10.45
CA ALA A 32 -0.74 -7.04 11.67
C ALA A 32 -1.92 -7.70 12.39
N GLN A 33 -2.93 -8.16 11.63
CA GLN A 33 -4.07 -8.92 12.17
C GLN A 33 -3.62 -10.19 12.89
N ARG A 34 -2.67 -10.95 12.34
CA ARG A 34 -2.09 -12.14 13.00
C ARG A 34 -1.41 -11.81 14.33
N TYR A 35 -0.82 -10.61 14.44
CA TYR A 35 -0.17 -10.14 15.65
C TYR A 35 -1.09 -9.34 16.58
N HIS A 36 -2.38 -9.18 16.21
CA HIS A 36 -3.35 -8.37 16.94
C HIS A 36 -2.91 -6.91 17.10
N LEU A 37 -2.31 -6.35 16.07
CA LEU A 37 -1.86 -4.96 16.02
C LEU A 37 -2.85 -4.09 15.24
N PRO A 38 -3.17 -2.87 15.73
CA PRO A 38 -3.98 -1.93 14.98
C PRO A 38 -3.22 -1.41 13.75
N VAL A 39 -3.96 -1.19 12.65
CA VAL A 39 -3.44 -0.59 11.41
C VAL A 39 -4.21 0.68 11.11
N TYR A 40 -3.48 1.76 10.86
CA TYR A 40 -4.03 3.03 10.39
C TYR A 40 -3.67 3.25 8.92
N GLU A 41 -4.68 3.54 8.10
CA GLU A 41 -4.50 3.91 6.69
C GLU A 41 -4.55 5.43 6.54
N THR A 42 -3.58 6.00 5.83
CA THR A 42 -3.47 7.44 5.58
C THR A 42 -3.48 7.77 4.08
N PRO A 43 -3.73 9.02 3.70
CA PRO A 43 -3.37 9.49 2.36
C PRO A 43 -1.89 9.25 2.05
N VAL A 44 -1.51 9.32 0.77
CA VAL A 44 -0.10 9.27 0.36
C VAL A 44 0.63 10.53 0.82
N GLY A 45 1.75 10.33 1.48
CA GLY A 45 2.61 11.39 2.03
C GLY A 45 3.09 11.03 3.43
N PHE A 46 4.42 11.04 3.59
CA PHE A 46 5.02 10.63 4.88
C PHE A 46 4.63 11.57 6.03
N ASN A 47 4.28 12.84 5.75
CA ASN A 47 3.77 13.77 6.74
C ASN A 47 2.56 13.25 7.53
N TYR A 48 1.64 12.52 6.89
CA TYR A 48 0.49 11.89 7.58
C TYR A 48 0.93 10.75 8.50
N ILE A 49 1.94 9.98 8.10
CA ILE A 49 2.55 8.94 8.93
C ILE A 49 3.27 9.57 10.11
N ALA A 50 4.05 10.64 9.86
CA ALA A 50 4.76 11.39 10.88
C ALA A 50 3.81 11.95 11.96
N ASP A 51 2.63 12.45 11.55
CA ASP A 51 1.61 12.94 12.49
C ASP A 51 1.14 11.84 13.46
N TYR A 52 1.00 10.59 13.02
CA TYR A 52 0.71 9.46 13.91
C TYR A 52 1.90 9.14 14.81
N MET A 53 3.13 9.10 14.26
CA MET A 53 4.35 8.80 15.02
C MET A 53 4.64 9.82 16.13
N LEU A 54 4.21 11.07 15.95
CA LEU A 54 4.34 12.13 16.96
C LEU A 54 3.28 12.05 18.07
N LYS A 55 2.13 11.43 17.80
CA LYS A 55 0.98 11.37 18.71
C LYS A 55 0.83 10.02 19.41
N GLU A 56 1.30 8.95 18.80
CA GLU A 56 1.13 7.59 19.27
C GLU A 56 2.47 6.84 19.23
N ASP A 57 2.57 5.78 20.02
CA ASP A 57 3.75 4.89 20.04
C ASP A 57 3.74 3.92 18.85
N VAL A 58 3.81 4.49 17.64
CA VAL A 58 3.78 3.74 16.38
C VAL A 58 4.97 2.81 16.29
N LEU A 59 4.69 1.51 16.02
CA LEU A 59 5.72 0.49 15.84
C LEU A 59 6.51 0.71 14.55
N ILE A 60 5.79 0.89 13.44
CA ILE A 60 6.36 1.10 12.10
C ILE A 60 5.37 1.88 11.24
N GLY A 61 5.86 2.84 10.50
CA GLY A 61 5.10 3.59 9.51
C GLY A 61 5.79 3.61 8.17
N GLY A 62 5.03 3.52 7.06
CA GLY A 62 5.69 3.51 5.76
C GLY A 62 4.78 3.60 4.54
N GLU A 63 5.43 3.93 3.43
CA GLU A 63 4.84 4.09 2.10
C GLU A 63 5.30 3.01 1.13
N GLU A 64 4.56 2.84 0.03
CA GLU A 64 4.93 1.92 -1.06
C GLU A 64 6.24 2.33 -1.75
N SER A 65 6.56 3.62 -1.72
CA SER A 65 7.79 4.20 -2.28
C SER A 65 9.07 3.80 -1.53
N GLY A 66 8.93 3.20 -0.32
CA GLY A 66 10.05 2.78 0.52
C GLY A 66 10.45 3.79 1.59
N GLY A 67 9.77 4.91 1.71
CA GLY A 67 9.88 5.80 2.87
C GLY A 67 9.29 5.10 4.09
N ILE A 68 10.14 4.63 5.02
CA ILE A 68 9.73 3.85 6.19
C ILE A 68 10.48 4.36 7.41
N SER A 69 9.78 4.45 8.55
CA SER A 69 10.37 4.72 9.86
C SER A 69 9.81 3.79 10.92
N ILE A 70 10.54 3.61 12.01
CA ILE A 70 10.18 2.72 13.12
C ILE A 70 10.22 3.46 14.45
N ARG A 71 9.63 2.86 15.47
CA ARG A 71 9.71 3.35 16.86
C ARG A 71 11.13 3.74 17.25
N GLY A 72 11.28 4.88 17.88
CA GLY A 72 12.56 5.38 18.38
C GLY A 72 13.45 6.04 17.34
N HIS A 73 13.02 6.09 16.08
CA HIS A 73 13.66 6.85 15.02
C HIS A 73 12.89 8.16 14.73
N ILE A 74 13.51 9.06 13.96
CA ILE A 74 12.83 10.29 13.55
C ILE A 74 11.57 9.97 12.74
N PRO A 75 10.50 10.78 12.83
CA PRO A 75 9.25 10.56 12.10
C PRO A 75 9.40 11.01 10.63
N GLU A 76 10.32 10.40 9.93
CA GLU A 76 10.63 10.65 8.51
C GLU A 76 11.06 9.36 7.82
N GLY A 77 10.78 9.25 6.53
CA GLY A 77 11.18 8.09 5.73
C GLY A 77 12.70 7.99 5.58
N ASP A 78 13.30 6.91 6.08
CA ASP A 78 14.75 6.70 6.06
C ASP A 78 15.12 5.40 5.35
N GLY A 79 15.59 5.54 4.09
CA GLY A 79 16.04 4.41 3.27
C GLY A 79 17.33 3.78 3.76
N ILE A 80 18.20 4.54 4.46
CA ILE A 80 19.46 4.01 5.04
C ILE A 80 19.12 3.09 6.21
N LEU A 81 18.26 3.55 7.12
CA LEU A 81 17.76 2.73 8.23
C LEU A 81 17.13 1.44 7.72
N MET A 82 16.29 1.54 6.68
CA MET A 82 15.64 0.35 6.10
C MET A 82 16.63 -0.60 5.45
N GLY A 83 17.65 -0.11 4.76
CA GLY A 83 18.73 -0.93 4.21
C GLY A 83 19.46 -1.71 5.31
N LEU A 84 19.84 -1.04 6.39
CA LEU A 84 20.48 -1.65 7.55
C LEU A 84 19.59 -2.68 8.24
N LEU A 85 18.28 -2.37 8.41
CA LEU A 85 17.33 -3.31 8.99
C LEU A 85 17.13 -4.56 8.13
N LEU A 86 17.15 -4.43 6.79
CA LEU A 86 17.09 -5.60 5.89
C LEU A 86 18.35 -6.46 6.01
N ILE A 87 19.52 -5.85 6.13
CA ILE A 87 20.78 -6.59 6.37
C ILE A 87 20.71 -7.34 7.70
N GLU A 88 20.23 -6.70 8.77
CA GLU A 88 20.00 -7.35 10.07
C GLU A 88 19.05 -8.55 9.93
N ILE A 89 17.91 -8.37 9.22
CA ILE A 89 16.92 -9.44 9.00
C ILE A 89 17.56 -10.64 8.32
N ILE A 90 18.33 -10.43 7.25
CA ILE A 90 19.02 -11.48 6.51
C ILE A 90 20.05 -12.18 7.43
N ALA A 91 20.87 -11.41 8.14
CA ALA A 91 21.91 -11.93 9.01
C ALA A 91 21.33 -12.76 10.17
N VAL A 92 20.24 -12.29 10.78
CA VAL A 92 19.60 -12.97 11.93
C VAL A 92 18.80 -14.20 11.49
N SER A 93 18.19 -14.16 10.32
CA SER A 93 17.41 -15.30 9.80
C SER A 93 18.28 -16.40 9.20
N GLY A 94 19.45 -16.06 8.65
CA GLY A 94 20.29 -16.97 7.87
C GLY A 94 19.68 -17.36 6.52
N SER A 95 18.63 -16.65 6.07
CA SER A 95 17.89 -16.95 4.85
C SER A 95 18.07 -15.86 3.80
N SER A 96 17.93 -16.20 2.53
CA SER A 96 17.93 -15.18 1.47
C SER A 96 16.69 -14.28 1.55
N LEU A 97 16.76 -13.09 0.96
CA LEU A 97 15.62 -12.17 0.90
C LEU A 97 14.44 -12.81 0.14
N ALA A 98 14.72 -13.60 -0.90
CA ALA A 98 13.70 -14.31 -1.67
C ALA A 98 12.96 -15.33 -0.79
N ASP A 99 13.69 -16.18 -0.05
CA ASP A 99 13.08 -17.16 0.86
C ASP A 99 12.23 -16.47 1.93
N LEU A 100 12.67 -15.31 2.45
CA LEU A 100 11.93 -14.54 3.44
C LEU A 100 10.63 -13.95 2.87
N VAL A 101 10.63 -13.54 1.61
CA VAL A 101 9.43 -13.07 0.91
C VAL A 101 8.47 -14.22 0.64
N ASP A 102 8.98 -15.36 0.16
CA ASP A 102 8.16 -16.55 -0.07
C ASP A 102 7.53 -17.07 1.23
N ASP A 103 8.26 -17.02 2.32
CA ASP A 103 7.74 -17.37 3.65
C ASP A 103 6.62 -16.41 4.09
N ILE A 104 6.76 -15.09 3.89
CA ILE A 104 5.66 -14.13 4.14
C ILE A 104 4.44 -14.45 3.25
N HIS A 105 4.66 -14.73 1.95
CA HIS A 105 3.56 -15.11 1.05
C HIS A 105 2.84 -16.37 1.52
N SER A 106 3.56 -17.35 2.07
CA SER A 106 2.95 -18.56 2.63
C SER A 106 2.10 -18.28 3.87
N GLN A 107 2.48 -17.29 4.67
CA GLN A 107 1.83 -16.95 5.93
C GLN A 107 0.57 -16.08 5.77
N VAL A 108 0.60 -15.10 4.86
CA VAL A 108 -0.45 -14.10 4.70
C VAL A 108 -1.06 -14.05 3.29
N GLY A 109 -0.68 -15.01 2.44
CA GLY A 109 -1.09 -15.07 1.05
C GLY A 109 -0.27 -14.15 0.14
N PRO A 110 -0.20 -14.48 -1.16
CA PRO A 110 0.56 -13.71 -2.13
C PRO A 110 -0.02 -12.31 -2.33
N ALA A 111 0.84 -11.39 -2.80
CA ALA A 111 0.47 -10.07 -3.25
C ALA A 111 1.37 -9.69 -4.42
N PHE A 112 0.76 -9.51 -5.58
CA PHE A 112 1.40 -9.00 -6.78
C PHE A 112 0.95 -7.57 -6.96
N TYR A 113 1.88 -6.68 -7.29
CA TYR A 113 1.64 -5.24 -7.34
C TYR A 113 2.13 -4.66 -8.66
N GLN A 114 1.35 -3.73 -9.18
CA GLN A 114 1.75 -2.91 -10.34
C GLN A 114 1.27 -1.47 -10.16
N ARG A 115 2.05 -0.53 -10.66
CA ARG A 115 1.70 0.89 -10.79
C ARG A 115 1.98 1.35 -12.20
N ASN A 116 1.12 2.23 -12.71
CA ASN A 116 1.33 2.96 -13.96
C ASN A 116 0.98 4.44 -13.77
N ASP A 117 1.81 5.31 -14.32
CA ASP A 117 1.64 6.75 -14.27
C ASP A 117 1.22 7.24 -15.67
N LEU A 118 -0.07 7.60 -15.80
CA LEU A 118 -0.67 8.07 -17.06
C LEU A 118 -0.55 9.58 -17.14
N ARG A 119 0.18 10.08 -18.14
CA ARG A 119 0.27 11.52 -18.41
C ARG A 119 -1.02 12.04 -19.00
N LEU A 120 -1.57 13.08 -18.40
CA LEU A 120 -2.77 13.74 -18.84
C LEU A 120 -2.43 14.85 -19.85
N VAL A 121 -3.20 14.94 -20.92
CA VAL A 121 -3.07 16.04 -21.89
C VAL A 121 -3.48 17.37 -21.27
N ARG A 122 -4.45 17.35 -20.35
CA ARG A 122 -4.93 18.49 -19.56
C ARG A 122 -5.10 18.09 -18.11
N PRO A 123 -4.83 19.00 -17.15
CA PRO A 123 -5.15 18.76 -15.76
C PRO A 123 -6.66 18.54 -15.60
N VAL A 124 -7.04 17.49 -14.86
CA VAL A 124 -8.42 17.22 -14.48
C VAL A 124 -8.60 17.60 -13.00
N ALA A 125 -9.67 18.31 -12.68
CA ALA A 125 -9.99 18.67 -11.30
C ALA A 125 -10.20 17.40 -10.47
N LYS A 126 -9.53 17.32 -9.31
CA LYS A 126 -9.56 16.12 -8.43
C LYS A 126 -10.98 15.69 -8.08
N GLU A 127 -11.84 16.64 -7.73
CA GLU A 127 -13.23 16.35 -7.34
C GLU A 127 -14.07 15.86 -8.53
N GLN A 128 -13.87 16.42 -9.72
CA GLN A 128 -14.55 15.96 -10.93
C GLN A 128 -14.16 14.52 -11.27
N MET A 129 -12.88 14.20 -11.20
CA MET A 129 -12.38 12.85 -11.42
C MET A 129 -12.93 11.88 -10.37
N LYS A 130 -12.87 12.26 -9.09
CA LYS A 130 -13.41 11.45 -7.99
C LYS A 130 -14.89 11.15 -8.21
N GLN A 131 -15.70 12.16 -8.55
CA GLN A 131 -17.11 11.99 -8.81
C GLN A 131 -17.36 11.04 -9.99
N HIS A 132 -16.64 11.23 -11.11
CA HIS A 132 -16.75 10.34 -12.26
C HIS A 132 -16.44 8.87 -11.91
N LEU A 133 -15.37 8.62 -11.13
CA LEU A 133 -14.99 7.29 -10.69
C LEU A 133 -16.03 6.67 -9.73
N LEU A 134 -16.69 7.46 -8.91
CA LEU A 134 -17.75 7.01 -8.02
C LEU A 134 -19.03 6.69 -8.79
N ASP A 135 -19.44 7.57 -9.72
CA ASP A 135 -20.66 7.39 -10.53
C ASP A 135 -20.56 6.20 -11.49
N SER A 136 -19.33 5.88 -11.95
CA SER A 136 -19.02 4.75 -12.82
C SER A 136 -18.46 3.53 -12.08
N ALA A 137 -18.63 3.48 -10.74
CA ALA A 137 -18.07 2.39 -9.93
C ALA A 137 -18.64 1.03 -10.38
N PRO A 138 -17.76 0.05 -10.69
CA PRO A 138 -18.21 -1.26 -11.14
C PRO A 138 -18.68 -2.12 -9.97
N ALA A 139 -19.56 -3.07 -10.24
CA ALA A 139 -19.95 -4.08 -9.25
C ALA A 139 -18.83 -5.13 -9.03
N ASP A 140 -18.03 -5.39 -10.07
CA ASP A 140 -16.89 -6.32 -10.03
C ASP A 140 -15.70 -5.78 -10.86
N ILE A 141 -14.50 -6.22 -10.51
CA ILE A 141 -13.26 -5.97 -11.26
C ILE A 141 -12.47 -7.29 -11.31
N ALA A 142 -12.04 -7.68 -12.50
CA ALA A 142 -11.26 -8.89 -12.72
C ALA A 142 -11.93 -10.18 -12.20
N GLY A 143 -13.27 -10.21 -12.16
CA GLY A 143 -14.07 -11.37 -11.69
C GLY A 143 -14.32 -11.39 -10.19
N GLU A 144 -13.83 -10.40 -9.43
CA GLU A 144 -14.06 -10.26 -7.99
C GLU A 144 -14.98 -9.08 -7.68
N THR A 145 -15.89 -9.28 -6.74
CA THR A 145 -16.88 -8.26 -6.32
C THR A 145 -16.20 -7.09 -5.60
N VAL A 146 -16.59 -5.87 -5.94
CA VAL A 146 -16.21 -4.66 -5.18
C VAL A 146 -17.03 -4.60 -3.90
N VAL A 147 -16.37 -4.79 -2.76
CA VAL A 147 -17.03 -4.81 -1.44
C VAL A 147 -16.93 -3.49 -0.67
N GLN A 148 -15.97 -2.65 -1.04
CA GLN A 148 -15.79 -1.35 -0.40
C GLN A 148 -15.12 -0.36 -1.36
N ILE A 149 -15.50 0.91 -1.24
CA ILE A 149 -14.84 2.02 -1.93
C ILE A 149 -14.31 2.99 -0.89
N SER A 150 -13.01 3.28 -0.95
CA SER A 150 -12.35 4.29 -0.11
C SER A 150 -12.00 5.51 -0.94
N THR A 151 -12.23 6.70 -0.36
CA THR A 151 -11.92 7.99 -1.00
C THR A 151 -10.93 8.81 -0.19
N ILE A 152 -10.09 8.16 0.59
CA ILE A 152 -9.07 8.82 1.46
C ILE A 152 -8.08 9.62 0.60
N ASP A 153 -7.61 9.05 -0.51
CA ASP A 153 -6.75 9.76 -1.48
C ASP A 153 -6.95 9.15 -2.88
N GLY A 154 -7.76 9.81 -3.69
CA GLY A 154 -8.27 9.24 -4.94
C GLY A 154 -9.48 8.34 -4.71
N VAL A 155 -9.66 7.33 -5.56
CA VAL A 155 -10.71 6.30 -5.42
C VAL A 155 -10.07 4.92 -5.42
N LYS A 156 -10.25 4.19 -4.34
CA LYS A 156 -9.74 2.83 -4.14
C LYS A 156 -10.91 1.85 -4.07
N TYR A 157 -10.98 0.94 -5.02
CA TYR A 157 -11.90 -0.18 -5.02
C TYR A 157 -11.25 -1.35 -4.30
N ILE A 158 -11.90 -1.87 -3.27
CA ILE A 158 -11.44 -3.02 -2.48
C ILE A 158 -12.33 -4.20 -2.84
N LEU A 159 -11.72 -5.32 -3.22
CA LEU A 159 -12.38 -6.52 -3.71
C LEU A 159 -12.60 -7.54 -2.58
N ALA A 160 -13.47 -8.50 -2.82
CA ALA A 160 -13.87 -9.50 -1.82
C ALA A 160 -12.71 -10.38 -1.33
N ASP A 161 -11.69 -10.61 -2.17
CA ASP A 161 -10.47 -11.36 -1.83
C ASP A 161 -9.37 -10.50 -1.19
N ASP A 162 -9.67 -9.24 -0.87
CA ASP A 162 -8.75 -8.24 -0.32
C ASP A 162 -7.79 -7.61 -1.36
N SER A 163 -7.91 -7.96 -2.64
CA SER A 163 -7.26 -7.25 -3.74
C SER A 163 -7.81 -5.84 -3.90
N TRP A 164 -7.06 -4.95 -4.53
CA TRP A 164 -7.52 -3.57 -4.68
C TRP A 164 -6.98 -2.89 -5.94
N LEU A 165 -7.77 -1.93 -6.43
CA LEU A 165 -7.42 -1.00 -7.50
C LEU A 165 -7.57 0.43 -6.98
N LEU A 166 -6.52 1.25 -7.09
CA LEU A 166 -6.53 2.66 -6.71
C LEU A 166 -6.25 3.53 -7.93
N ILE A 167 -7.09 4.53 -8.15
CA ILE A 167 -6.90 5.57 -9.16
C ILE A 167 -6.83 6.91 -8.44
N ARG A 168 -5.70 7.61 -8.56
CA ARG A 168 -5.50 8.90 -7.91
C ARG A 168 -4.77 9.90 -8.79
N PRO A 169 -5.18 11.17 -8.79
CA PRO A 169 -4.43 12.24 -9.43
C PRO A 169 -3.15 12.56 -8.65
N SER A 170 -2.07 12.87 -9.34
CA SER A 170 -0.90 13.46 -8.70
C SER A 170 -1.23 14.85 -8.14
N GLY A 171 -0.66 15.17 -6.97
CA GLY A 171 -0.80 16.50 -6.39
C GLY A 171 0.08 17.57 -7.04
N THR A 172 1.12 17.16 -7.75
CA THR A 172 2.19 18.05 -8.23
C THR A 172 2.36 18.03 -9.75
N GLU A 173 1.87 17.01 -10.44
CA GLU A 173 2.07 16.79 -11.88
C GLU A 173 0.74 16.49 -12.57
N PRO A 174 0.60 16.77 -13.89
CA PRO A 174 -0.56 16.37 -14.68
C PRO A 174 -0.50 14.86 -14.99
N VAL A 175 -0.54 14.05 -13.94
CA VAL A 175 -0.42 12.60 -13.98
C VAL A 175 -1.55 11.97 -13.18
N LEU A 176 -2.16 10.95 -13.77
CA LEU A 176 -3.08 10.05 -13.08
C LEU A 176 -2.36 8.75 -12.78
N ARG A 177 -2.32 8.38 -11.52
CA ARG A 177 -1.64 7.17 -11.08
C ARG A 177 -2.65 6.06 -10.86
N VAL A 178 -2.40 4.93 -11.49
CA VAL A 178 -3.19 3.70 -11.35
C VAL A 178 -2.32 2.68 -10.63
N TYR A 179 -2.84 2.12 -9.55
CA TYR A 179 -2.18 1.11 -8.74
C TYR A 179 -3.09 -0.10 -8.60
N ALA A 180 -2.54 -1.29 -8.66
CA ALA A 180 -3.28 -2.51 -8.36
C ALA A 180 -2.42 -3.47 -7.54
N GLU A 181 -3.07 -4.14 -6.58
CA GLU A 181 -2.52 -5.30 -5.88
C GLU A 181 -3.54 -6.43 -5.92
N GLY A 182 -3.08 -7.62 -6.31
CA GLY A 182 -3.94 -8.80 -6.44
C GLY A 182 -3.23 -10.09 -6.06
N ARG A 183 -3.99 -11.18 -6.02
CA ARG A 183 -3.51 -12.51 -5.63
C ARG A 183 -2.71 -13.21 -6.72
N THR A 184 -2.89 -12.81 -7.98
CA THR A 184 -2.14 -13.36 -9.14
C THR A 184 -1.69 -12.25 -10.08
N PRO A 185 -0.63 -12.47 -10.87
CA PRO A 185 -0.19 -11.51 -11.89
C PRO A 185 -1.26 -11.21 -12.93
N GLU A 186 -2.06 -12.22 -13.32
CA GLU A 186 -3.15 -12.12 -14.30
C GLU A 186 -4.25 -11.18 -13.78
N MET A 187 -4.62 -11.32 -12.51
CA MET A 187 -5.58 -10.46 -11.85
C MET A 187 -5.09 -9.01 -11.81
N VAL A 188 -3.84 -8.78 -11.43
CA VAL A 188 -3.25 -7.43 -11.42
C VAL A 188 -3.28 -6.82 -12.82
N LYS A 189 -2.90 -7.58 -13.85
CA LYS A 189 -2.96 -7.13 -15.24
C LYS A 189 -4.39 -6.75 -15.67
N ALA A 190 -5.38 -7.56 -15.30
CA ALA A 190 -6.80 -7.27 -15.60
C ALA A 190 -7.28 -5.99 -14.90
N MET A 191 -6.94 -5.82 -13.62
CA MET A 191 -7.24 -4.60 -12.84
C MET A 191 -6.56 -3.37 -13.44
N MET A 192 -5.28 -3.46 -13.82
CA MET A 192 -4.55 -2.35 -14.45
C MET A 192 -5.21 -1.95 -15.77
N ASN A 193 -5.52 -2.90 -16.64
CA ASN A 193 -6.22 -2.63 -17.91
C ASN A 193 -7.58 -1.96 -17.70
N TYR A 194 -8.32 -2.35 -16.67
CA TYR A 194 -9.57 -1.71 -16.30
C TYR A 194 -9.32 -0.27 -15.82
N GLY A 195 -8.42 -0.08 -14.86
CA GLY A 195 -8.10 1.23 -14.30
C GLY A 195 -7.61 2.23 -15.34
N GLU A 196 -6.76 1.80 -16.28
CA GLU A 196 -6.25 2.63 -17.38
C GLU A 196 -7.35 3.06 -18.35
N ARG A 197 -8.29 2.16 -18.68
CA ARG A 197 -9.45 2.51 -19.53
C ARG A 197 -10.36 3.54 -18.87
N VAL A 198 -10.66 3.35 -17.59
CA VAL A 198 -11.50 4.28 -16.83
C VAL A 198 -10.78 5.62 -16.66
N ALA A 199 -9.49 5.60 -16.38
CA ALA A 199 -8.66 6.80 -16.31
C ALA A 199 -8.66 7.59 -17.64
N ALA A 200 -8.54 6.89 -18.77
CA ALA A 200 -8.58 7.51 -20.10
C ALA A 200 -9.94 8.11 -20.46
N SER A 201 -11.05 7.64 -19.85
CA SER A 201 -12.38 8.20 -20.10
C SER A 201 -12.65 9.53 -19.36
N VAL A 202 -11.79 9.91 -18.42
CA VAL A 202 -11.88 11.17 -17.65
C VAL A 202 -11.13 12.31 -18.33
N THR A 203 -10.28 12.02 -19.31
CA THR A 203 -9.41 12.96 -20.02
C THR A 203 -9.98 13.34 -21.37
#